data_9b6c1602d2fd2869d3b3c3a183126bd3
#
_entry.id   9b6c1602d2fd2869d3b3c3a183126bd3
#
_cell.length_a   1.000
_cell.length_b   1.000
_cell.length_c   1.000
_cell.angle_alpha   90.00
_cell.angle_beta   90.00
_cell.angle_gamma   90.00
#
_symmetry.space_group_name_H-M   'P 1'
#
loop_
_entity.id
_entity.type
_entity.pdbx_description
1 polymer ?
#
loop_
_entity_poly.entity_id
_entity_poly.type
_entity_poly.pdbx_seq_one_letter_code
_entity_poly.pdbx_strand_id
1 'polypeptide(L)'
;MSNSGMNYGREGGGAGTILTPARFVWPYGGRSVYLSGSFTGWSEHWPMTPVEGCPTVFQTICSLPPGYHQYKFIVDGEWRHDEHQPFVTGNYGTVNTILLSREPDFNPAVLTSGSSMDVDNEVFQRVVRVSDATPFDPLVRVSEADLAVSRQRISVFLSTHMAYELLPESGKVIALDVELPVKQAFHILYEQGISTAPLWDFSKGQFVGVLSALDFILIMRELGSHGSNLTEEELETHTISAWKEAKLYLSKQTNDHGKVFSKRLVRVGPDENLKDVTLKILQNRVATVPVTHSFSDDGSYPQLLYLASLSEILRLVCRYFRHSTSSLPILQLPICSLPLGSWVPKIGESSRQPLVILRPNSTLSAALNLFVQAEVSSIPIVDDNDSLLDVYSRSDITALAKDKIYTHINLEEMTIHQALQLGQEPYVSQGGTTQRCHMCLRSDSLHKVMERLAKPGVRRVVIVEAGSKRVEGIVSVGDIFRFLLS
;
A
#
# COMPACT_ATOMS: atom_id res chain seq x y z
N MET A 1 28.07 -1.44 -74.08
CA MET A 1 28.04 -2.88 -74.20
C MET A 1 27.77 -3.36 -72.79
N SER A 2 26.46 -3.58 -72.38
CA SER A 2 25.84 -4.92 -72.32
C SER A 2 26.48 -5.74 -71.19
N ASN A 3 25.83 -6.22 -70.17
CA ASN A 3 24.58 -6.97 -70.08
C ASN A 3 24.29 -7.16 -68.60
N SER A 4 23.16 -6.85 -68.06
CA SER A 4 22.04 -7.67 -67.69
C SER A 4 22.36 -9.04 -67.00
N GLY A 5 21.87 -9.20 -65.84
CA GLY A 5 21.74 -10.47 -65.14
C GLY A 5 20.73 -10.35 -63.94
N MET A 6 19.48 -10.62 -64.27
CA MET A 6 18.42 -10.89 -63.29
C MET A 6 18.78 -12.13 -62.45
N ASN A 7 18.46 -12.12 -61.17
CA ASN A 7 17.91 -13.33 -60.61
C ASN A 7 16.97 -13.07 -59.42
N TYR A 8 15.88 -13.78 -59.45
CA TYR A 8 14.73 -13.98 -58.58
C TYR A 8 15.13 -14.24 -57.10
N GLY A 9 14.51 -13.53 -56.13
CA GLY A 9 13.23 -13.95 -55.56
C GLY A 9 13.37 -14.75 -54.31
N ARG A 10 13.06 -14.12 -53.16
CA ARG A 10 12.35 -14.80 -52.12
C ARG A 10 11.69 -13.72 -51.24
N GLU A 11 10.39 -13.61 -51.38
CA GLU A 11 9.51 -12.93 -50.43
C GLU A 11 9.54 -13.72 -49.11
N GLY A 12 10.00 -13.07 -48.05
CA GLY A 12 9.80 -13.47 -46.67
C GLY A 12 9.15 -12.29 -45.99
N GLY A 13 7.86 -12.36 -45.78
CA GLY A 13 7.08 -11.32 -45.08
C GLY A 13 7.67 -11.03 -43.70
N GLY A 14 8.40 -9.93 -43.58
CA GLY A 14 8.77 -9.33 -42.33
C GLY A 14 7.53 -8.61 -41.79
N ALA A 15 6.94 -9.13 -40.73
CA ALA A 15 6.02 -8.37 -39.87
C ALA A 15 6.80 -7.09 -39.49
N GLY A 16 6.35 -5.93 -39.94
CA GLY A 16 6.96 -4.66 -39.62
C GLY A 16 6.92 -4.48 -38.10
N THR A 17 8.09 -4.44 -37.48
CA THR A 17 8.19 -4.19 -36.04
C THR A 17 7.56 -2.83 -35.74
N ILE A 18 6.48 -2.79 -34.99
CA ILE A 18 5.83 -1.54 -34.60
C ILE A 18 6.78 -0.84 -33.64
N LEU A 19 7.26 0.35 -34.06
CA LEU A 19 8.13 1.17 -33.23
C LEU A 19 7.29 2.14 -32.39
N THR A 20 7.55 2.20 -31.09
CA THR A 20 6.85 3.10 -30.16
C THR A 20 7.74 4.29 -29.83
N PRO A 21 7.24 5.55 -29.94
CA PRO A 21 8.01 6.72 -29.55
C PRO A 21 8.26 6.73 -28.03
N ALA A 22 9.52 6.81 -27.63
CA ALA A 22 9.96 6.94 -26.24
C ALA A 22 10.68 8.27 -26.06
N ARG A 23 10.31 9.02 -25.02
CA ARG A 23 10.93 10.29 -24.66
C ARG A 23 11.92 10.08 -23.52
N PHE A 24 13.16 10.52 -23.72
CA PHE A 24 14.22 10.53 -22.72
C PHE A 24 14.52 11.96 -22.31
N VAL A 25 14.69 12.17 -21.00
CA VAL A 25 14.92 13.49 -20.40
C VAL A 25 16.07 13.41 -19.42
N TRP A 26 17.01 14.33 -19.52
CA TRP A 26 18.09 14.55 -18.58
C TRP A 26 17.96 15.94 -17.95
N PRO A 27 17.56 16.06 -16.66
CA PRO A 27 17.23 17.34 -16.04
C PRO A 27 18.38 18.01 -15.26
N TYR A 28 19.58 17.40 -15.26
CA TYR A 28 20.66 17.81 -14.33
C TYR A 28 21.74 18.69 -14.99
N GLY A 29 21.46 19.26 -16.15
CA GLY A 29 22.40 20.13 -16.88
C GLY A 29 23.52 19.39 -17.60
N GLY A 30 24.49 20.15 -18.12
CA GLY A 30 25.60 19.71 -18.91
C GLY A 30 25.84 20.64 -20.10
N ARG A 31 26.98 20.53 -20.78
CA ARG A 31 27.25 21.23 -22.03
C ARG A 31 26.87 20.38 -23.25
N SER A 32 27.10 19.10 -23.14
CA SER A 32 26.73 18.11 -24.16
C SER A 32 26.17 16.88 -23.51
N VAL A 33 25.00 16.43 -23.97
CA VAL A 33 24.31 15.25 -23.41
C VAL A 33 23.97 14.33 -24.57
N TYR A 34 24.32 13.05 -24.42
CA TYR A 34 23.97 11.98 -25.35
C TYR A 34 23.27 10.86 -24.65
N LEU A 35 22.43 10.15 -25.37
CA LEU A 35 21.73 8.93 -24.93
C LEU A 35 22.36 7.73 -25.62
N SER A 36 22.64 6.67 -24.87
CA SER A 36 23.08 5.37 -25.40
C SER A 36 22.40 4.23 -24.63
N GLY A 37 22.18 3.10 -25.29
CA GLY A 37 21.47 2.01 -24.65
C GLY A 37 21.49 0.70 -25.42
N SER A 38 20.75 -0.30 -24.91
CA SER A 38 20.61 -1.60 -25.54
C SER A 38 20.03 -1.53 -26.96
N PHE A 39 19.23 -0.50 -27.25
CA PHE A 39 18.62 -0.26 -28.56
C PHE A 39 19.61 0.28 -29.59
N THR A 40 20.77 0.77 -29.16
CA THR A 40 21.88 1.18 -30.06
C THR A 40 23.03 0.18 -29.99
N GLY A 41 22.88 -0.95 -29.31
CA GLY A 41 23.97 -1.88 -29.01
C GLY A 41 25.12 -1.25 -28.25
N TRP A 42 24.90 -0.12 -27.55
CA TRP A 42 25.87 0.67 -26.79
C TRP A 42 27.01 1.29 -27.65
N SER A 43 26.93 1.15 -28.97
CA SER A 43 27.94 1.61 -29.91
C SER A 43 27.66 3.02 -30.48
N GLU A 44 26.38 3.43 -30.48
CA GLU A 44 25.97 4.74 -30.96
C GLU A 44 25.51 5.61 -29.80
N HIS A 45 25.78 6.92 -29.96
CA HIS A 45 25.42 7.93 -28.96
C HIS A 45 24.50 8.95 -29.63
N TRP A 46 23.24 8.98 -29.24
CA TRP A 46 22.25 9.90 -29.82
C TRP A 46 22.29 11.24 -29.12
N PRO A 47 22.51 12.36 -29.84
CA PRO A 47 22.56 13.67 -29.21
C PRO A 47 21.20 14.07 -28.65
N MET A 48 21.21 14.71 -27.48
CA MET A 48 20.01 15.26 -26.86
C MET A 48 20.01 16.78 -27.05
N THR A 49 18.82 17.35 -27.27
CA THR A 49 18.63 18.79 -27.42
C THR A 49 18.11 19.45 -26.17
N PRO A 50 18.55 20.66 -25.81
CA PRO A 50 17.98 21.40 -24.69
C PRO A 50 16.49 21.71 -24.95
N VAL A 51 15.69 21.65 -23.90
CA VAL A 51 14.26 21.98 -23.92
C VAL A 51 14.10 23.49 -24.05
N GLU A 52 13.21 23.93 -24.97
CA GLU A 52 12.90 25.34 -25.17
C GLU A 52 12.44 26.00 -23.86
N GLY A 53 13.07 27.10 -23.43
CA GLY A 53 12.81 27.75 -22.17
C GLY A 53 13.50 27.15 -20.91
N CYS A 54 14.16 25.97 -21.05
CA CYS A 54 14.89 25.32 -19.96
C CYS A 54 16.25 24.79 -20.43
N PRO A 55 17.27 25.63 -20.62
CA PRO A 55 18.55 25.23 -21.24
C PRO A 55 19.35 24.19 -20.46
N THR A 56 19.01 23.93 -19.20
CA THR A 56 19.63 22.90 -18.36
C THR A 56 18.97 21.53 -18.48
N VAL A 57 17.84 21.43 -19.17
CA VAL A 57 17.10 20.18 -19.36
C VAL A 57 17.26 19.70 -20.80
N PHE A 58 17.79 18.52 -20.99
CA PHE A 58 18.01 17.93 -22.31
C PHE A 58 16.97 16.84 -22.59
N GLN A 59 16.49 16.73 -23.80
CA GLN A 59 15.56 15.70 -24.24
C GLN A 59 15.87 15.16 -25.63
N THR A 60 15.44 13.91 -25.86
CA THR A 60 15.36 13.31 -27.19
C THR A 60 14.15 12.37 -27.25
N ILE A 61 13.59 12.21 -28.45
CA ILE A 61 12.51 11.26 -28.71
C ILE A 61 13.01 10.27 -29.75
N CYS A 62 12.95 9.00 -29.43
CA CYS A 62 13.38 7.91 -30.28
C CYS A 62 12.26 6.88 -30.42
N SER A 63 12.16 6.28 -31.60
CA SER A 63 11.23 5.18 -31.84
C SER A 63 11.93 3.86 -31.53
N LEU A 64 11.42 3.15 -30.52
CA LEU A 64 11.99 1.90 -30.03
C LEU A 64 11.03 0.73 -30.26
N PRO A 65 11.53 -0.49 -30.49
CA PRO A 65 10.68 -1.67 -30.46
C PRO A 65 10.07 -1.85 -29.08
N PRO A 66 8.87 -2.44 -28.97
CA PRO A 66 8.32 -2.82 -27.68
C PRO A 66 9.26 -3.77 -26.95
N GLY A 67 9.40 -3.58 -25.62
CA GLY A 67 10.23 -4.44 -24.81
C GLY A 67 11.04 -3.71 -23.75
N TYR A 68 11.95 -4.47 -23.15
CA TYR A 68 12.84 -4.01 -22.09
C TYR A 68 14.11 -3.42 -22.69
N HIS A 69 14.42 -2.17 -22.33
CA HIS A 69 15.60 -1.47 -22.75
C HIS A 69 16.40 -0.96 -21.55
N GLN A 70 17.73 -1.05 -21.66
CA GLN A 70 18.63 -0.41 -20.72
C GLN A 70 19.32 0.76 -21.42
N TYR A 71 19.51 1.85 -20.70
CA TYR A 71 20.15 3.06 -21.25
C TYR A 71 20.95 3.82 -20.18
N LYS A 72 21.82 4.69 -20.66
CA LYS A 72 22.60 5.65 -19.89
C LYS A 72 22.72 6.95 -20.66
N PHE A 73 23.06 7.99 -19.92
CA PHE A 73 23.44 9.27 -20.48
C PHE A 73 24.97 9.43 -20.50
N ILE A 74 25.48 10.12 -21.50
CA ILE A 74 26.87 10.60 -21.54
C ILE A 74 26.78 12.11 -21.42
N VAL A 75 27.20 12.64 -20.27
CA VAL A 75 27.13 14.07 -19.95
C VAL A 75 28.55 14.59 -19.87
N ASP A 76 28.89 15.51 -20.78
CA ASP A 76 30.23 16.10 -20.87
C ASP A 76 31.37 15.04 -20.96
N GLY A 77 31.08 13.90 -21.59
CA GLY A 77 32.01 12.79 -21.78
C GLY A 77 31.98 11.74 -20.68
N GLU A 78 31.22 11.92 -19.61
CA GLU A 78 31.10 10.96 -18.49
C GLU A 78 29.79 10.18 -18.56
N TRP A 79 29.88 8.88 -18.30
CA TRP A 79 28.72 8.01 -18.20
C TRP A 79 27.94 8.26 -16.91
N ARG A 80 26.67 8.65 -17.04
CA ARG A 80 25.77 8.91 -15.92
C ARG A 80 24.45 8.19 -16.11
N HIS A 81 23.82 7.83 -15.00
CA HIS A 81 22.45 7.30 -14.97
C HIS A 81 21.57 8.24 -14.17
N ASP A 82 20.27 8.18 -14.39
CA ASP A 82 19.30 8.95 -13.60
C ASP A 82 18.94 8.14 -12.35
N GLU A 83 19.40 8.60 -11.18
CA GLU A 83 19.15 7.97 -9.89
C GLU A 83 17.65 7.98 -9.48
N HIS A 84 16.86 8.85 -10.12
CA HIS A 84 15.42 8.96 -9.87
C HIS A 84 14.58 8.04 -10.76
N GLN A 85 15.21 7.41 -11.75
CA GLN A 85 14.59 6.41 -12.62
C GLN A 85 14.95 4.98 -12.17
N PRO A 86 14.12 3.98 -12.50
CA PRO A 86 14.46 2.59 -12.25
C PRO A 86 15.78 2.22 -12.92
N PHE A 87 16.70 1.61 -12.18
CA PHE A 87 18.00 1.20 -12.70
C PHE A 87 18.35 -0.22 -12.25
N VAL A 88 19.22 -0.88 -13.01
CA VAL A 88 19.84 -2.16 -12.66
C VAL A 88 21.32 -1.99 -12.47
N THR A 89 21.86 -2.70 -11.48
CA THR A 89 23.32 -2.81 -11.27
C THR A 89 23.78 -4.13 -11.89
N GLY A 90 24.60 -4.03 -12.92
CA GLY A 90 25.21 -5.20 -13.55
C GLY A 90 26.42 -5.72 -12.79
N ASN A 91 26.95 -6.87 -13.23
CA ASN A 91 28.23 -7.40 -12.78
C ASN A 91 29.32 -6.34 -13.04
N TYR A 92 30.21 -6.11 -12.09
CA TYR A 92 31.24 -5.07 -12.10
C TYR A 92 30.78 -3.64 -11.74
N GLY A 93 29.60 -3.48 -11.08
CA GLY A 93 29.17 -2.18 -10.57
C GLY A 93 28.65 -1.20 -11.63
N THR A 94 28.43 -1.65 -12.87
CA THR A 94 27.80 -0.82 -13.90
C THR A 94 26.31 -0.62 -13.57
N VAL A 95 25.86 0.63 -13.54
CA VAL A 95 24.46 0.97 -13.29
C VAL A 95 23.83 1.48 -14.59
N ASN A 96 22.74 0.87 -15.03
CA ASN A 96 21.97 1.26 -16.22
C ASN A 96 20.52 1.58 -15.85
N THR A 97 19.97 2.65 -16.44
CA THR A 97 18.55 2.99 -16.29
C THR A 97 17.71 2.06 -17.16
N ILE A 98 16.47 1.79 -16.72
CA ILE A 98 15.57 0.85 -17.41
C ILE A 98 14.40 1.62 -18.04
N LEU A 99 14.05 1.24 -19.26
CA LEU A 99 12.81 1.65 -19.93
C LEU A 99 12.05 0.41 -20.41
N LEU A 100 10.74 0.38 -20.17
CA LEU A 100 9.83 -0.59 -20.77
C LEU A 100 8.97 0.11 -21.82
N SER A 101 9.21 -0.19 -23.11
CA SER A 101 8.42 0.33 -24.24
C SER A 101 7.27 -0.60 -24.56
N ARG A 102 6.04 -0.07 -24.77
CA ARG A 102 4.83 -0.83 -25.11
C ARG A 102 4.33 -0.49 -26.50
N GLU A 103 3.64 -1.43 -27.12
CA GLU A 103 2.93 -1.16 -28.38
C GLU A 103 1.79 -0.15 -28.15
N PRO A 104 1.53 0.76 -29.10
CA PRO A 104 0.38 1.65 -29.03
C PRO A 104 -0.92 0.85 -29.22
N ASP A 105 -1.86 0.98 -28.30
CA ASP A 105 -3.19 0.37 -28.40
C ASP A 105 -4.00 1.04 -29.53
N PHE A 106 -4.11 0.39 -30.67
CA PHE A 106 -5.05 0.75 -31.73
C PHE A 106 -6.41 0.08 -31.47
N ASN A 107 -7.28 0.75 -30.71
CA ASN A 107 -8.70 0.43 -30.70
C ASN A 107 -9.46 1.53 -31.43
N PRO A 108 -10.11 1.23 -32.58
CA PRO A 108 -11.01 2.19 -33.22
C PRO A 108 -12.26 2.35 -32.34
N ALA A 109 -12.55 3.58 -31.96
CA ALA A 109 -13.78 3.95 -31.26
C ALA A 109 -15.01 3.59 -32.11
N VAL A 110 -15.79 2.62 -31.68
CA VAL A 110 -17.14 2.37 -32.21
C VAL A 110 -18.11 3.26 -31.44
N LEU A 111 -18.52 4.34 -32.09
CA LEU A 111 -19.67 5.15 -31.65
C LEU A 111 -20.96 4.35 -31.82
N THR A 112 -21.59 3.94 -30.74
CA THR A 112 -23.00 3.58 -30.71
C THR A 112 -23.71 4.48 -29.72
N SER A 113 -24.48 5.40 -30.30
CA SER A 113 -25.50 6.17 -29.60
C SER A 113 -26.66 5.28 -29.20
N GLY A 114 -27.03 5.30 -27.93
CA GLY A 114 -28.23 4.65 -27.41
C GLY A 114 -28.51 5.14 -26.00
N SER A 115 -29.47 6.06 -25.93
CA SER A 115 -30.02 6.61 -24.69
C SER A 115 -30.77 5.52 -23.91
N SER A 116 -30.47 5.40 -22.62
CA SER A 116 -31.43 4.96 -21.62
C SER A 116 -30.96 5.43 -20.24
N MET A 117 -31.81 6.21 -19.59
CA MET A 117 -31.69 6.58 -18.18
C MET A 117 -31.82 5.31 -17.36
N ASP A 118 -30.88 5.11 -16.44
CA ASP A 118 -31.17 4.48 -15.15
C ASP A 118 -30.16 4.90 -14.10
N VAL A 119 -30.70 5.21 -12.95
CA VAL A 119 -30.12 5.86 -11.79
C VAL A 119 -29.35 4.86 -10.94
N ASP A 120 -28.26 5.34 -10.33
CA ASP A 120 -27.62 4.82 -9.13
C ASP A 120 -26.99 3.41 -9.16
N ASN A 121 -25.78 3.31 -9.76
CA ASN A 121 -24.82 2.29 -9.31
C ASN A 121 -23.35 2.57 -9.69
N GLU A 122 -22.87 3.79 -9.48
CA GLU A 122 -21.48 4.17 -9.87
C GLU A 122 -20.39 3.91 -8.81
N VAL A 123 -20.63 3.13 -7.76
CA VAL A 123 -19.65 2.99 -6.67
C VAL A 123 -18.64 1.86 -6.90
N PHE A 124 -18.86 0.97 -7.86
CA PHE A 124 -17.95 -0.14 -8.15
C PHE A 124 -17.41 -0.10 -9.58
N GLN A 125 -16.44 0.77 -9.84
CA GLN A 125 -15.64 0.61 -11.04
C GLN A 125 -14.71 -0.60 -10.90
N ARG A 126 -15.16 -1.72 -11.45
CA ARG A 126 -14.38 -2.93 -11.57
C ARG A 126 -13.39 -2.75 -12.72
N VAL A 127 -12.15 -2.38 -12.41
CA VAL A 127 -11.09 -2.32 -13.42
C VAL A 127 -10.70 -3.74 -13.81
N VAL A 128 -11.22 -4.23 -14.92
CA VAL A 128 -10.82 -5.51 -15.54
C VAL A 128 -9.86 -5.18 -16.67
N ARG A 129 -8.63 -5.64 -16.59
CA ARG A 129 -7.62 -5.45 -17.64
C ARG A 129 -7.40 -6.72 -18.45
N VAL A 130 -7.28 -6.55 -19.76
CA VAL A 130 -6.80 -7.59 -20.66
C VAL A 130 -5.31 -7.77 -20.40
N SER A 131 -4.86 -8.95 -20.04
CA SER A 131 -3.44 -9.23 -19.89
C SER A 131 -2.87 -9.72 -21.20
N ASP A 132 -1.96 -8.96 -21.80
CA ASP A 132 -1.05 -9.50 -22.78
C ASP A 132 -0.13 -10.51 -22.11
N ALA A 133 -0.17 -11.75 -22.59
CA ALA A 133 0.76 -12.77 -22.19
C ALA A 133 2.15 -12.45 -22.75
N THR A 134 2.96 -11.72 -21.95
CA THR A 134 4.40 -11.67 -22.23
C THR A 134 5.03 -13.01 -21.87
N PRO A 135 5.95 -13.54 -22.68
CA PRO A 135 6.71 -14.74 -22.32
C PRO A 135 7.46 -14.43 -21.02
N PHE A 136 7.17 -15.18 -19.99
CA PHE A 136 7.86 -15.14 -18.71
C PHE A 136 9.35 -15.36 -18.95
N ASP A 137 10.17 -14.38 -18.58
CA ASP A 137 11.58 -14.58 -18.25
C ASP A 137 11.68 -15.81 -17.31
N PRO A 138 12.70 -16.66 -17.42
CA PRO A 138 12.82 -17.82 -16.57
C PRO A 138 12.91 -17.33 -15.12
N LEU A 139 11.76 -17.26 -14.47
CA LEU A 139 11.65 -17.04 -13.03
C LEU A 139 12.62 -18.03 -12.38
N VAL A 140 13.53 -17.51 -11.58
CA VAL A 140 14.31 -18.34 -10.65
C VAL A 140 13.29 -19.19 -9.90
N ARG A 141 13.09 -20.41 -10.36
CA ARG A 141 12.20 -21.38 -9.73
C ARG A 141 12.86 -21.79 -8.42
N VAL A 142 12.60 -21.03 -7.38
CA VAL A 142 12.91 -21.49 -6.02
C VAL A 142 12.07 -22.74 -5.80
N SER A 143 12.70 -23.82 -5.41
CA SER A 143 11.99 -25.08 -5.18
C SER A 143 11.01 -24.89 -4.01
N GLU A 144 9.92 -25.63 -4.02
CA GLU A 144 8.95 -25.59 -2.91
C GLU A 144 9.60 -25.97 -1.59
N ALA A 145 10.63 -26.84 -1.64
CA ALA A 145 11.45 -27.19 -0.50
C ALA A 145 12.23 -25.99 0.07
N ASP A 146 12.81 -25.15 -0.77
CA ASP A 146 13.55 -23.95 -0.33
C ASP A 146 12.59 -22.89 0.28
N LEU A 147 11.38 -22.80 -0.26
CA LEU A 147 10.32 -21.96 0.33
C LEU A 147 9.94 -22.47 1.72
N ALA A 148 9.72 -23.78 1.87
CA ALA A 148 9.38 -24.39 3.15
C ALA A 148 10.52 -24.21 4.17
N VAL A 149 11.78 -24.39 3.79
CA VAL A 149 12.95 -24.15 4.64
C VAL A 149 13.04 -22.69 5.08
N SER A 150 12.81 -21.75 4.17
CA SER A 150 12.83 -20.33 4.48
C SER A 150 11.71 -19.95 5.47
N ARG A 151 10.50 -20.44 5.26
CA ARG A 151 9.36 -20.24 6.17
C ARG A 151 9.62 -20.85 7.53
N GLN A 152 10.17 -22.07 7.58
CA GLN A 152 10.50 -22.75 8.83
C GLN A 152 11.53 -21.96 9.63
N ARG A 153 12.56 -21.39 9.01
CA ARG A 153 13.57 -20.57 9.70
C ARG A 153 12.95 -19.32 10.33
N ILE A 154 12.07 -18.62 9.59
CA ILE A 154 11.36 -17.45 10.12
C ILE A 154 10.40 -17.87 11.25
N SER A 155 9.69 -18.98 11.09
CA SER A 155 8.80 -19.54 12.12
C SER A 155 9.56 -19.89 13.41
N VAL A 156 10.73 -20.54 13.30
CA VAL A 156 11.60 -20.85 14.46
C VAL A 156 12.06 -19.56 15.13
N PHE A 157 12.54 -18.59 14.36
CA PHE A 157 12.92 -17.28 14.89
C PHE A 157 11.80 -16.65 15.71
N LEU A 158 10.58 -16.58 15.15
CA LEU A 158 9.42 -16.02 15.85
C LEU A 158 9.02 -16.83 17.10
N SER A 159 9.28 -18.14 17.12
CA SER A 159 8.98 -19.00 18.27
C SER A 159 10.02 -18.90 19.40
N THR A 160 11.22 -18.40 19.10
CA THR A 160 12.32 -18.27 20.09
C THR A 160 12.41 -16.88 20.71
N HIS A 161 11.72 -15.88 20.12
CA HIS A 161 11.70 -14.50 20.61
C HIS A 161 10.37 -14.17 21.29
N MET A 162 10.42 -13.38 22.36
CA MET A 162 9.28 -13.09 23.22
C MET A 162 8.70 -11.70 22.94
N ALA A 163 7.43 -11.51 23.30
CA ALA A 163 6.76 -10.21 23.19
C ALA A 163 7.53 -9.10 23.96
N TYR A 164 8.16 -9.44 25.07
CA TYR A 164 8.97 -8.50 25.84
C TYR A 164 10.08 -7.82 25.02
N GLU A 165 10.64 -8.51 24.03
CA GLU A 165 11.72 -7.97 23.16
C GLU A 165 11.26 -6.87 22.22
N LEU A 166 9.95 -6.68 22.06
CA LEU A 166 9.37 -5.58 21.27
C LEU A 166 9.19 -4.31 22.09
N LEU A 167 9.42 -4.34 23.42
CA LEU A 167 9.26 -3.17 24.27
C LEU A 167 10.14 -2.02 23.75
N PRO A 168 9.57 -0.85 23.47
CA PRO A 168 10.38 0.31 23.09
C PRO A 168 11.18 0.79 24.29
N GLU A 169 12.40 1.28 24.05
CA GLU A 169 13.26 1.87 25.10
C GLU A 169 12.59 3.03 25.83
N SER A 170 11.74 3.77 25.12
CA SER A 170 10.87 4.79 25.68
C SER A 170 9.55 4.79 24.88
N GLY A 171 8.44 4.84 25.59
CA GLY A 171 7.14 4.89 24.95
C GLY A 171 6.05 5.29 25.92
N LYS A 172 5.24 6.27 25.53
CA LYS A 172 4.01 6.61 26.24
C LYS A 172 2.88 5.75 25.68
N VAL A 173 2.27 4.93 26.52
CA VAL A 173 1.05 4.21 26.15
C VAL A 173 -0.14 4.98 26.72
N ILE A 174 -1.10 5.28 25.84
CA ILE A 174 -2.33 5.99 26.20
C ILE A 174 -3.44 4.97 26.27
N ALA A 175 -4.07 4.86 27.43
CA ALA A 175 -5.31 4.11 27.64
C ALA A 175 -6.46 5.10 27.88
N LEU A 176 -7.65 4.75 27.43
CA LEU A 176 -8.85 5.56 27.59
C LEU A 176 -9.81 4.88 28.56
N ASP A 177 -10.48 5.68 29.38
CA ASP A 177 -11.59 5.21 30.19
C ASP A 177 -12.79 4.87 29.30
N VAL A 178 -13.47 3.75 29.56
CA VAL A 178 -14.68 3.37 28.81
C VAL A 178 -15.84 4.34 29.00
N GLU A 179 -15.86 5.06 30.14
CA GLU A 179 -16.90 6.07 30.43
C GLU A 179 -16.60 7.44 29.78
N LEU A 180 -15.47 7.55 29.07
CA LEU A 180 -15.14 8.77 28.34
C LEU A 180 -16.14 9.00 27.19
N PRO A 181 -16.65 10.24 27.00
CA PRO A 181 -17.44 10.57 25.82
C PRO A 181 -16.71 10.29 24.51
N VAL A 182 -17.42 9.77 23.51
CA VAL A 182 -16.85 9.46 22.18
C VAL A 182 -16.17 10.67 21.56
N LYS A 183 -16.74 11.87 21.72
CA LYS A 183 -16.16 13.13 21.25
C LYS A 183 -14.75 13.35 21.82
N GLN A 184 -14.58 13.20 23.15
CA GLN A 184 -13.28 13.42 23.80
C GLN A 184 -12.27 12.36 23.37
N ALA A 185 -12.70 11.10 23.26
CA ALA A 185 -11.85 10.02 22.76
C ALA A 185 -11.35 10.30 21.33
N PHE A 186 -12.21 10.83 20.46
CA PHE A 186 -11.84 11.17 19.08
C PHE A 186 -10.79 12.28 19.04
N HIS A 187 -10.95 13.34 19.85
CA HIS A 187 -9.94 14.40 19.98
C HIS A 187 -8.60 13.89 20.52
N ILE A 188 -8.62 13.04 21.55
CA ILE A 188 -7.39 12.48 22.12
C ILE A 188 -6.63 11.65 21.06
N LEU A 189 -7.31 10.82 20.27
CA LEU A 189 -6.65 10.04 19.22
C LEU A 189 -5.99 10.96 18.19
N TYR A 190 -6.66 12.05 17.81
CA TYR A 190 -6.12 13.04 16.87
C TYR A 190 -4.91 13.77 17.46
N GLU A 191 -5.05 14.40 18.63
CA GLU A 191 -4.01 15.19 19.29
C GLU A 191 -2.75 14.39 19.60
N GLN A 192 -2.91 13.11 19.94
CA GLN A 192 -1.80 12.22 20.25
C GLN A 192 -1.26 11.49 19.01
N GLY A 193 -1.83 11.72 17.82
CA GLY A 193 -1.42 11.10 16.57
C GLY A 193 -1.54 9.57 16.57
N ILE A 194 -2.47 9.01 17.36
CA ILE A 194 -2.68 7.56 17.48
C ILE A 194 -3.99 7.14 16.84
N SER A 195 -4.00 5.98 16.20
CA SER A 195 -5.20 5.41 15.56
C SER A 195 -5.90 4.36 16.41
N THR A 196 -5.36 4.05 17.60
CA THR A 196 -5.81 2.93 18.42
C THR A 196 -5.42 3.17 19.87
N ALA A 197 -6.34 2.95 20.81
CA ALA A 197 -6.08 3.03 22.25
C ALA A 197 -6.79 1.88 23.00
N PRO A 198 -6.13 1.25 23.97
CA PRO A 198 -6.78 0.28 24.89
C PRO A 198 -7.79 0.99 25.78
N LEU A 199 -8.84 0.26 26.13
CA LEU A 199 -9.93 0.73 26.96
C LEU A 199 -9.85 0.12 28.35
N TRP A 200 -9.79 0.98 29.35
CA TRP A 200 -9.78 0.62 30.76
C TRP A 200 -11.19 0.78 31.37
N ASP A 201 -11.63 -0.19 32.12
CA ASP A 201 -12.88 -0.16 32.87
C ASP A 201 -12.54 -0.10 34.38
N PHE A 202 -12.74 1.07 34.99
CA PHE A 202 -12.47 1.27 36.41
C PHE A 202 -13.39 0.43 37.32
N SER A 203 -14.63 0.14 36.89
CA SER A 203 -15.56 -0.67 37.66
C SER A 203 -15.14 -2.14 37.76
N LYS A 204 -14.47 -2.63 36.69
CA LYS A 204 -13.98 -4.01 36.62
C LYS A 204 -12.49 -4.14 36.92
N GLY A 205 -11.76 -3.03 37.01
CA GLY A 205 -10.31 -3.01 37.23
C GLY A 205 -9.52 -3.75 36.18
N GLN A 206 -9.94 -3.67 34.92
CA GLN A 206 -9.30 -4.40 33.81
C GLN A 206 -9.44 -3.71 32.46
N PHE A 207 -8.57 -4.09 31.52
CA PHE A 207 -8.74 -3.72 30.11
C PHE A 207 -9.86 -4.55 29.49
N VAL A 208 -10.83 -3.89 28.85
CA VAL A 208 -12.04 -4.54 28.31
C VAL A 208 -12.12 -4.50 26.78
N GLY A 209 -11.32 -3.68 26.13
CA GLY A 209 -11.36 -3.54 24.69
C GLY A 209 -10.28 -2.64 24.13
N VAL A 210 -10.44 -2.32 22.87
CA VAL A 210 -9.60 -1.37 22.12
C VAL A 210 -10.53 -0.45 21.34
N LEU A 211 -10.30 0.85 21.40
CA LEU A 211 -10.90 1.84 20.53
C LEU A 211 -9.98 2.08 19.34
N SER A 212 -10.54 2.12 18.14
CA SER A 212 -9.77 2.29 16.91
C SER A 212 -10.43 3.28 15.95
N ALA A 213 -9.70 3.76 14.97
CA ALA A 213 -10.24 4.59 13.89
C ALA A 213 -11.44 3.94 13.17
N LEU A 214 -11.51 2.59 13.12
CA LEU A 214 -12.66 1.89 12.56
C LEU A 214 -13.94 2.13 13.37
N ASP A 215 -13.84 2.27 14.69
CA ASP A 215 -15.01 2.55 15.52
C ASP A 215 -15.61 3.92 15.17
N PHE A 216 -14.77 4.94 14.92
CA PHE A 216 -15.24 6.25 14.45
C PHE A 216 -15.85 6.20 13.06
N ILE A 217 -15.28 5.41 12.13
CA ILE A 217 -15.87 5.19 10.81
C ILE A 217 -17.29 4.62 10.96
N LEU A 218 -17.48 3.65 11.85
CA LEU A 218 -18.79 3.05 12.09
C LEU A 218 -19.76 4.03 12.74
N ILE A 219 -19.31 4.83 13.71
CA ILE A 219 -20.11 5.87 14.34
C ILE A 219 -20.57 6.88 13.29
N MET A 220 -19.66 7.40 12.46
CA MET A 220 -19.99 8.40 11.45
C MET A 220 -20.95 7.86 10.38
N ARG A 221 -20.81 6.59 9.99
CA ARG A 221 -21.76 5.95 9.06
C ARG A 221 -23.14 5.80 9.65
N GLU A 222 -23.23 5.33 10.89
CA GLU A 222 -24.52 5.10 11.54
C GLU A 222 -25.29 6.40 11.72
N LEU A 223 -24.62 7.42 12.19
CA LEU A 223 -25.23 8.74 12.42
C LEU A 223 -25.51 9.48 11.10
N GLY A 224 -24.66 9.32 10.08
CA GLY A 224 -24.90 9.89 8.74
C GLY A 224 -26.07 9.24 7.99
N SER A 225 -26.38 7.97 8.26
CA SER A 225 -27.47 7.23 7.61
C SER A 225 -28.88 7.73 7.99
N HIS A 226 -29.02 8.45 9.10
CA HIS A 226 -30.31 8.95 9.60
C HIS A 226 -30.66 10.34 9.10
N GLY A 227 -29.90 10.91 8.14
CA GLY A 227 -30.16 12.21 7.52
C GLY A 227 -29.97 13.41 8.46
N SER A 228 -29.47 13.18 9.66
CA SER A 228 -29.11 14.22 10.62
C SER A 228 -27.60 14.41 10.61
N ASN A 229 -27.13 15.65 10.54
CA ASN A 229 -25.76 15.96 10.88
C ASN A 229 -25.48 15.45 12.29
N LEU A 230 -24.33 14.79 12.49
CA LEU A 230 -23.84 14.42 13.81
C LEU A 230 -23.95 15.64 14.74
N THR A 231 -24.89 15.61 15.68
CA THR A 231 -24.96 16.70 16.63
C THR A 231 -23.83 16.57 17.62
N GLU A 232 -23.21 17.68 17.95
CA GLU A 232 -22.15 17.73 18.99
C GLU A 232 -22.67 17.14 20.30
N GLU A 233 -23.96 17.34 20.57
CA GLU A 233 -24.67 16.85 21.74
C GLU A 233 -24.75 15.33 21.83
N GLU A 234 -24.97 14.63 20.71
CA GLU A 234 -24.97 13.15 20.66
C GLU A 234 -23.60 12.56 20.94
N LEU A 235 -22.53 13.16 20.42
CA LEU A 235 -21.17 12.71 20.69
C LEU A 235 -20.67 13.06 22.10
N GLU A 236 -21.26 14.06 22.76
CA GLU A 236 -20.96 14.42 24.15
C GLU A 236 -21.70 13.52 25.12
N THR A 237 -22.90 13.07 24.80
CA THR A 237 -23.73 12.26 25.68
C THR A 237 -23.40 10.75 25.61
N HIS A 238 -22.91 10.25 24.48
CA HIS A 238 -22.60 8.86 24.31
C HIS A 238 -21.16 8.52 24.76
N THR A 239 -21.05 7.64 25.75
CA THR A 239 -19.77 7.11 26.20
C THR A 239 -19.26 6.00 25.26
N ILE A 240 -17.97 5.70 25.34
CA ILE A 240 -17.37 4.58 24.60
C ILE A 240 -18.05 3.26 24.98
N SER A 241 -18.38 3.07 26.27
CA SER A 241 -19.07 1.86 26.76
C SER A 241 -20.43 1.69 26.13
N ALA A 242 -21.26 2.76 26.13
CA ALA A 242 -22.59 2.76 25.51
C ALA A 242 -22.52 2.41 24.00
N TRP A 243 -21.55 3.00 23.29
CA TRP A 243 -21.34 2.70 21.88
C TRP A 243 -20.95 1.22 21.66
N LYS A 244 -20.01 0.68 22.45
CA LYS A 244 -19.58 -0.72 22.32
C LYS A 244 -20.73 -1.70 22.62
N GLU A 245 -21.59 -1.40 23.55
CA GLU A 245 -22.80 -2.20 23.88
C GLU A 245 -23.83 -2.13 22.76
N ALA A 246 -24.14 -0.93 22.23
CA ALA A 246 -25.04 -0.75 21.09
C ALA A 246 -24.56 -1.54 19.86
N LYS A 247 -23.26 -1.48 19.56
CA LYS A 247 -22.66 -2.24 18.47
C LYS A 247 -22.79 -3.76 18.65
N LEU A 248 -22.63 -4.26 19.88
CA LEU A 248 -22.84 -5.68 20.19
C LEU A 248 -24.30 -6.08 20.02
N TYR A 249 -25.24 -5.22 20.39
CA TYR A 249 -26.67 -5.45 20.24
C TYR A 249 -27.07 -5.51 18.77
N LEU A 250 -26.65 -4.54 17.96
CA LEU A 250 -26.91 -4.50 16.51
C LEU A 250 -26.31 -5.70 15.79
N SER A 251 -25.10 -6.12 16.18
CA SER A 251 -24.45 -7.29 15.57
C SER A 251 -25.16 -8.61 15.90
N LYS A 252 -25.90 -8.69 16.99
CA LYS A 252 -26.73 -9.85 17.33
C LYS A 252 -28.02 -9.91 16.52
N GLN A 253 -28.60 -8.75 16.16
CA GLN A 253 -29.83 -8.69 15.39
C GLN A 253 -29.64 -9.01 13.90
N THR A 254 -28.47 -8.64 13.35
CA THR A 254 -28.19 -8.84 11.90
C THR A 254 -27.65 -10.21 11.54
N ASN A 255 -27.26 -11.03 12.52
CA ASN A 255 -26.66 -12.34 12.29
C ASN A 255 -27.66 -13.49 12.52
N ASP A 256 -28.51 -13.75 11.52
CA ASP A 256 -29.30 -14.99 11.41
C ASP A 256 -28.41 -16.25 11.16
N HIS A 257 -27.11 -16.10 11.07
CA HIS A 257 -26.11 -17.17 10.87
C HIS A 257 -25.11 -17.32 12.05
N GLY A 258 -25.53 -17.12 13.29
CA GLY A 258 -24.90 -17.74 14.47
C GLY A 258 -23.45 -17.33 14.83
N LYS A 259 -22.80 -16.34 14.18
CA LYS A 259 -21.50 -15.82 14.60
C LYS A 259 -21.65 -14.55 15.42
N VAL A 260 -21.90 -14.70 16.70
CA VAL A 260 -21.81 -13.61 17.67
C VAL A 260 -20.35 -13.20 17.79
N PHE A 261 -19.97 -12.10 17.15
CA PHE A 261 -18.66 -11.47 17.36
C PHE A 261 -18.64 -10.66 18.67
N SER A 262 -18.83 -11.33 19.81
CA SER A 262 -18.33 -10.80 21.07
C SER A 262 -16.81 -10.93 21.03
N LYS A 263 -16.13 -9.96 20.43
CA LYS A 263 -14.66 -9.95 20.43
C LYS A 263 -14.19 -9.62 21.85
N ARG A 264 -13.98 -10.69 22.62
CA ARG A 264 -13.21 -10.60 23.87
C ARG A 264 -11.88 -9.92 23.56
N LEU A 265 -11.43 -9.02 24.44
CA LEU A 265 -10.14 -8.37 24.27
C LEU A 265 -9.04 -9.41 24.04
N VAL A 266 -8.39 -9.33 22.89
CA VAL A 266 -7.19 -10.13 22.61
C VAL A 266 -6.03 -9.45 23.31
N ARG A 267 -5.43 -10.12 24.27
CA ARG A 267 -4.26 -9.66 25.03
C ARG A 267 -3.16 -10.71 24.97
N VAL A 268 -1.93 -10.29 25.22
CA VAL A 268 -0.76 -11.16 25.28
C VAL A 268 0.05 -10.85 26.52
N GLY A 269 0.73 -11.87 27.06
CA GLY A 269 1.72 -11.70 28.11
C GLY A 269 3.10 -11.32 27.54
N PRO A 270 4.00 -10.76 28.36
CA PRO A 270 5.36 -10.42 27.92
C PRO A 270 6.18 -11.68 27.54
N ASP A 271 5.86 -12.84 28.13
CA ASP A 271 6.57 -14.11 27.90
C ASP A 271 5.99 -14.93 26.75
N GLU A 272 4.97 -14.42 26.05
CA GLU A 272 4.45 -15.09 24.86
C GLU A 272 5.39 -14.92 23.69
N ASN A 273 5.62 -16.01 22.92
CA ASN A 273 6.48 -15.94 21.76
C ASN A 273 5.86 -15.14 20.60
N LEU A 274 6.70 -14.54 19.76
CA LEU A 274 6.27 -13.66 18.69
C LEU A 274 5.44 -14.36 17.60
N LYS A 275 5.60 -15.68 17.43
CA LYS A 275 4.77 -16.44 16.50
C LYS A 275 3.31 -16.46 16.96
N ASP A 276 3.06 -16.76 18.23
CA ASP A 276 1.72 -16.79 18.80
C ASP A 276 1.08 -15.40 18.84
N VAL A 277 1.87 -14.37 19.17
CA VAL A 277 1.43 -12.97 19.10
C VAL A 277 1.01 -12.62 17.67
N THR A 278 1.82 -12.97 16.67
CA THR A 278 1.53 -12.75 15.25
C THR A 278 0.23 -13.45 14.84
N LEU A 279 0.08 -14.72 15.20
CA LEU A 279 -1.12 -15.50 14.88
C LEU A 279 -2.35 -14.93 15.57
N LYS A 280 -2.28 -14.50 16.84
CA LYS A 280 -3.38 -13.83 17.54
C LYS A 280 -3.83 -12.56 16.82
N ILE A 281 -2.89 -11.72 16.36
CA ILE A 281 -3.20 -10.50 15.60
C ILE A 281 -3.90 -10.83 14.28
N LEU A 282 -3.36 -11.80 13.51
CA LEU A 282 -3.91 -12.20 12.21
C LEU A 282 -5.28 -12.86 12.32
N GLN A 283 -5.45 -13.82 13.23
CA GLN A 283 -6.69 -14.57 13.41
C GLN A 283 -7.84 -13.70 13.90
N ASN A 284 -7.53 -12.77 14.81
CA ASN A 284 -8.53 -11.85 15.35
C ASN A 284 -8.73 -10.60 14.48
N ARG A 285 -7.97 -10.44 13.39
CA ARG A 285 -8.04 -9.28 12.46
C ARG A 285 -7.93 -7.95 13.19
N VAL A 286 -7.08 -7.87 14.22
CA VAL A 286 -6.80 -6.65 14.97
C VAL A 286 -5.53 -5.98 14.46
N ALA A 287 -5.41 -4.67 14.64
CA ALA A 287 -4.22 -3.92 14.22
C ALA A 287 -3.09 -4.04 15.24
N THR A 288 -3.45 -4.08 16.52
CA THR A 288 -2.54 -4.14 17.66
C THR A 288 -3.15 -4.99 18.77
N VAL A 289 -2.30 -5.53 19.63
CA VAL A 289 -2.71 -6.25 20.86
C VAL A 289 -2.00 -5.63 22.05
N PRO A 290 -2.72 -5.37 23.17
CA PRO A 290 -2.09 -4.93 24.41
C PRO A 290 -1.25 -6.06 24.99
N VAL A 291 -0.01 -5.73 25.32
CA VAL A 291 0.87 -6.59 26.12
C VAL A 291 0.71 -6.18 27.58
N THR A 292 0.17 -7.10 28.37
CA THR A 292 -0.16 -6.85 29.77
C THR A 292 0.56 -7.82 30.69
N HIS A 293 1.10 -7.29 31.77
CA HIS A 293 1.65 -8.11 32.85
C HIS A 293 0.64 -8.16 33.98
N SER A 294 0.31 -9.37 34.44
CA SER A 294 -0.57 -9.61 35.59
C SER A 294 0.22 -10.34 36.65
N PHE A 295 0.35 -9.76 37.83
CA PHE A 295 0.93 -10.45 38.98
C PHE A 295 -0.13 -11.40 39.51
N SER A 296 0.15 -12.69 39.47
CA SER A 296 -0.84 -13.74 39.75
C SER A 296 -1.28 -13.83 41.21
N ASP A 297 -0.55 -13.23 42.18
CA ASP A 297 -0.73 -13.51 43.60
C ASP A 297 -1.15 -12.33 44.49
N ASP A 298 -1.11 -11.07 43.99
CA ASP A 298 -1.31 -9.89 44.87
C ASP A 298 -2.63 -9.14 44.68
N GLY A 299 -3.53 -9.60 43.81
CA GLY A 299 -4.76 -8.84 43.51
C GLY A 299 -4.50 -7.50 42.83
N SER A 300 -3.27 -7.29 42.33
CA SER A 300 -2.88 -6.06 41.62
C SER A 300 -3.51 -5.98 40.23
N TYR A 301 -3.83 -4.76 39.81
CA TYR A 301 -4.39 -4.52 38.48
C TYR A 301 -3.38 -4.88 37.38
N PRO A 302 -3.85 -5.41 36.22
CA PRO A 302 -2.99 -5.72 35.09
C PRO A 302 -2.30 -4.48 34.59
N GLN A 303 -0.97 -4.52 34.49
CA GLN A 303 -0.17 -3.42 33.98
C GLN A 303 -0.06 -3.52 32.46
N LEU A 304 -0.39 -2.44 31.78
CA LEU A 304 -0.19 -2.31 30.33
C LEU A 304 1.26 -1.91 30.07
N LEU A 305 2.00 -2.77 29.39
CA LEU A 305 3.39 -2.52 29.03
C LEU A 305 3.50 -1.69 27.73
N TYR A 306 2.83 -2.18 26.66
CA TYR A 306 2.78 -1.51 25.37
C TYR A 306 1.73 -2.16 24.46
N LEU A 307 1.61 -1.64 23.21
CA LEU A 307 0.75 -2.20 22.16
C LEU A 307 1.61 -2.88 21.11
N ALA A 308 1.61 -4.20 21.03
CA ALA A 308 2.33 -4.95 20.01
C ALA A 308 1.60 -4.89 18.66
N SER A 309 2.37 -4.73 17.58
CA SER A 309 1.88 -4.70 16.20
C SER A 309 2.72 -5.56 15.27
N LEU A 310 2.12 -5.99 14.14
CA LEU A 310 2.85 -6.72 13.10
C LEU A 310 4.02 -5.90 12.52
N SER A 311 3.92 -4.57 12.49
CA SER A 311 5.00 -3.72 11.96
C SER A 311 6.26 -3.78 12.82
N GLU A 312 6.12 -3.87 14.15
CA GLU A 312 7.25 -4.01 15.07
C GLU A 312 7.89 -5.39 14.94
N ILE A 313 7.06 -6.45 14.87
CA ILE A 313 7.54 -7.81 14.64
C ILE A 313 8.29 -7.90 13.30
N LEU A 314 7.75 -7.29 12.23
CA LEU A 314 8.40 -7.25 10.92
C LEU A 314 9.75 -6.54 10.98
N ARG A 315 9.83 -5.43 11.73
CA ARG A 315 11.09 -4.70 11.93
C ARG A 315 12.15 -5.56 12.60
N LEU A 316 11.76 -6.33 13.61
CA LEU A 316 12.66 -7.28 14.27
C LEU A 316 13.13 -8.37 13.31
N VAL A 317 12.23 -8.97 12.53
CA VAL A 317 12.54 -9.96 11.48
C VAL A 317 13.53 -9.38 10.45
N CYS A 318 13.23 -8.18 9.90
CA CYS A 318 14.12 -7.53 8.94
C CYS A 318 15.51 -7.22 9.52
N ARG A 319 15.57 -6.78 10.77
CA ARG A 319 16.81 -6.49 11.47
C ARG A 319 17.66 -7.75 11.64
N TYR A 320 17.05 -8.85 12.06
CA TYR A 320 17.73 -10.11 12.30
C TYR A 320 18.26 -10.74 11.00
N PHE A 321 17.41 -10.78 9.96
CA PHE A 321 17.78 -11.41 8.68
C PHE A 321 18.45 -10.45 7.68
N ARG A 322 18.84 -9.25 8.09
CA ARG A 322 19.42 -8.23 7.21
C ARG A 322 20.60 -8.71 6.39
N HIS A 323 21.47 -9.53 6.99
CA HIS A 323 22.69 -10.05 6.37
C HIS A 323 22.56 -11.51 5.91
N SER A 324 21.38 -12.10 6.05
CA SER A 324 21.12 -13.53 5.78
C SER A 324 20.27 -13.75 4.52
N THR A 325 20.21 -12.78 3.63
CA THR A 325 19.37 -12.84 2.42
C THR A 325 19.76 -13.99 1.49
N SER A 326 21.05 -14.37 1.43
CA SER A 326 21.52 -15.54 0.68
C SER A 326 21.07 -16.87 1.28
N SER A 327 20.79 -16.91 2.58
CA SER A 327 20.33 -18.13 3.28
C SER A 327 18.80 -18.28 3.29
N LEU A 328 18.06 -17.30 2.79
CA LEU A 328 16.60 -17.28 2.70
C LEU A 328 16.18 -16.97 1.26
N PRO A 329 16.17 -17.96 0.36
CA PRO A 329 15.83 -17.74 -1.06
C PRO A 329 14.49 -17.06 -1.30
N ILE A 330 13.50 -17.31 -0.41
CA ILE A 330 12.17 -16.67 -0.46
C ILE A 330 12.24 -15.11 -0.48
N LEU A 331 13.25 -14.53 0.17
CA LEU A 331 13.41 -13.08 0.26
C LEU A 331 13.86 -12.44 -1.07
N GLN A 332 14.46 -13.24 -1.96
CA GLN A 332 14.92 -12.77 -3.28
C GLN A 332 13.82 -12.83 -4.35
N LEU A 333 12.72 -13.52 -4.08
CA LEU A 333 11.65 -13.67 -5.05
C LEU A 333 10.94 -12.33 -5.32
N PRO A 334 10.63 -12.04 -6.59
CA PRO A 334 9.84 -10.88 -6.94
C PRO A 334 8.42 -10.99 -6.36
N ILE A 335 7.90 -9.85 -5.88
CA ILE A 335 6.61 -9.83 -5.18
C ILE A 335 5.45 -10.36 -6.04
N CYS A 336 5.53 -10.20 -7.37
CA CYS A 336 4.50 -10.68 -8.28
C CYS A 336 4.44 -12.21 -8.42
N SER A 337 5.51 -12.92 -8.06
CA SER A 337 5.55 -14.39 -8.10
C SER A 337 4.96 -15.04 -6.84
N LEU A 338 4.64 -14.24 -5.82
CA LEU A 338 4.18 -14.72 -4.53
C LEU A 338 2.66 -14.58 -4.39
N PRO A 339 1.97 -15.57 -3.77
CA PRO A 339 0.52 -15.53 -3.57
C PRO A 339 0.13 -14.64 -2.39
N LEU A 340 0.52 -13.36 -2.41
CA LEU A 340 0.25 -12.41 -1.35
C LEU A 340 -0.21 -11.05 -1.89
N GLY A 341 -0.91 -10.28 -1.05
CA GLY A 341 -1.46 -8.98 -1.42
C GLY A 341 -2.75 -9.05 -2.22
N SER A 342 -3.31 -7.88 -2.52
CA SER A 342 -4.47 -7.71 -3.41
C SER A 342 -3.99 -7.09 -4.72
N TRP A 343 -4.44 -7.65 -5.83
CA TRP A 343 -3.99 -7.26 -7.16
C TRP A 343 -5.18 -6.85 -8.03
N VAL A 344 -4.91 -6.04 -9.04
CA VAL A 344 -5.88 -5.77 -10.10
C VAL A 344 -6.21 -7.10 -10.78
N PRO A 345 -7.51 -7.49 -10.87
CA PRO A 345 -7.89 -8.77 -11.45
C PRO A 345 -7.50 -8.84 -12.92
N LYS A 346 -6.89 -9.95 -13.33
CA LYS A 346 -6.65 -10.26 -14.73
C LYS A 346 -7.86 -10.98 -15.30
N ILE A 347 -8.05 -10.86 -16.61
CA ILE A 347 -9.12 -11.59 -17.32
C ILE A 347 -8.92 -13.09 -17.11
N GLY A 348 -9.94 -13.77 -16.58
CA GLY A 348 -9.91 -15.21 -16.27
C GLY A 348 -9.52 -15.58 -14.83
N GLU A 349 -9.08 -14.63 -13.99
CA GLU A 349 -8.82 -14.87 -12.56
C GLU A 349 -10.05 -14.50 -11.73
N SER A 350 -10.85 -15.46 -11.32
CA SER A 350 -12.10 -15.22 -10.56
C SER A 350 -11.97 -15.28 -9.03
N SER A 351 -10.77 -15.57 -8.48
CA SER A 351 -10.67 -16.01 -7.08
C SER A 351 -9.99 -15.05 -6.11
N ARG A 352 -9.52 -13.87 -6.53
CA ARG A 352 -8.89 -12.90 -5.63
C ARG A 352 -9.84 -11.74 -5.31
N GLN A 353 -9.80 -11.24 -4.07
CA GLN A 353 -10.50 -10.02 -3.71
C GLN A 353 -10.02 -8.88 -4.63
N PRO A 354 -10.94 -8.21 -5.35
CA PRO A 354 -10.58 -7.15 -6.27
C PRO A 354 -9.93 -6.00 -5.49
N LEU A 355 -8.93 -5.38 -6.09
CA LEU A 355 -8.34 -4.16 -5.56
C LEU A 355 -9.38 -3.03 -5.61
N VAL A 356 -9.64 -2.43 -4.46
CA VAL A 356 -10.53 -1.27 -4.32
C VAL A 356 -9.70 -0.01 -4.52
N ILE A 357 -10.22 0.93 -5.30
CA ILE A 357 -9.60 2.23 -5.57
C ILE A 357 -10.60 3.37 -5.37
N LEU A 358 -10.11 4.58 -5.13
CA LEU A 358 -10.89 5.82 -5.05
C LEU A 358 -10.38 6.84 -6.07
N ARG A 359 -11.26 7.76 -6.46
CA ARG A 359 -10.91 8.97 -7.21
C ARG A 359 -10.83 10.17 -6.25
N PRO A 360 -10.08 11.23 -6.56
CA PRO A 360 -9.98 12.41 -5.68
C PRO A 360 -11.34 13.07 -5.37
N ASN A 361 -12.26 13.00 -6.31
CA ASN A 361 -13.62 13.54 -6.23
C ASN A 361 -14.64 12.56 -5.61
N SER A 362 -14.24 11.33 -5.27
CA SER A 362 -15.11 10.40 -4.56
C SER A 362 -15.51 11.00 -3.21
N THR A 363 -16.75 10.74 -2.77
CA THR A 363 -17.26 11.27 -1.51
C THR A 363 -16.63 10.55 -0.31
N LEU A 364 -16.55 11.23 0.82
CA LEU A 364 -16.08 10.63 2.06
C LEU A 364 -16.97 9.45 2.48
N SER A 365 -18.29 9.58 2.32
CA SER A 365 -19.25 8.51 2.55
C SER A 365 -18.92 7.25 1.75
N ALA A 366 -18.62 7.38 0.46
CA ALA A 366 -18.21 6.27 -0.39
C ALA A 366 -16.94 5.56 0.17
N ALA A 367 -15.95 6.33 0.60
CA ALA A 367 -14.73 5.75 1.19
C ALA A 367 -15.00 5.03 2.52
N LEU A 368 -15.83 5.61 3.40
CA LEU A 368 -16.21 4.97 4.67
C LEU A 368 -16.97 3.66 4.43
N ASN A 369 -17.85 3.63 3.43
CA ASN A 369 -18.56 2.41 3.03
C ASN A 369 -17.59 1.34 2.53
N LEU A 370 -16.63 1.70 1.67
CA LEU A 370 -15.63 0.76 1.16
C LEU A 370 -14.74 0.17 2.26
N PHE A 371 -14.35 0.95 3.28
CA PHE A 371 -13.60 0.43 4.42
C PHE A 371 -14.30 -0.69 5.17
N VAL A 372 -15.63 -0.63 5.22
CA VAL A 372 -16.44 -1.63 5.93
C VAL A 372 -16.81 -2.80 5.02
N GLN A 373 -17.30 -2.53 3.81
CA GLN A 373 -17.77 -3.57 2.88
C GLN A 373 -16.63 -4.45 2.35
N ALA A 374 -15.52 -3.82 1.94
CA ALA A 374 -14.35 -4.54 1.45
C ALA A 374 -13.39 -4.99 2.57
N GLU A 375 -13.69 -4.70 3.84
CA GLU A 375 -12.84 -5.00 5.01
C GLU A 375 -11.39 -4.51 4.87
N VAL A 376 -11.15 -3.49 4.03
CA VAL A 376 -9.82 -2.92 3.80
C VAL A 376 -9.52 -1.82 4.81
N SER A 377 -8.25 -1.53 5.03
CA SER A 377 -7.82 -0.50 5.99
C SER A 377 -7.10 0.69 5.33
N SER A 378 -6.90 0.64 4.01
CA SER A 378 -6.50 1.75 3.16
C SER A 378 -6.87 1.46 1.72
N ILE A 379 -7.10 2.52 0.97
CA ILE A 379 -7.56 2.48 -0.41
C ILE A 379 -6.69 3.44 -1.21
N PRO A 380 -6.04 3.00 -2.30
CA PRO A 380 -5.32 3.87 -3.20
C PRO A 380 -6.25 4.88 -3.86
N ILE A 381 -5.79 6.13 -3.98
CA ILE A 381 -6.44 7.20 -4.73
C ILE A 381 -5.69 7.34 -6.04
N VAL A 382 -6.41 7.29 -7.14
CA VAL A 382 -5.82 7.29 -8.48
C VAL A 382 -6.46 8.35 -9.38
N ASP A 383 -5.71 8.81 -10.37
CA ASP A 383 -6.21 9.70 -11.43
C ASP A 383 -7.00 8.92 -12.50
N ASP A 384 -7.43 9.61 -13.56
CA ASP A 384 -8.21 9.01 -14.66
C ASP A 384 -7.42 7.95 -15.46
N ASN A 385 -6.09 7.95 -15.35
CA ASN A 385 -5.21 6.95 -15.94
C ASN A 385 -4.85 5.79 -14.99
N ASP A 386 -5.54 5.70 -13.84
CA ASP A 386 -5.24 4.79 -12.74
C ASP A 386 -3.84 4.98 -12.13
N SER A 387 -3.20 6.14 -12.33
CA SER A 387 -1.90 6.44 -11.71
C SER A 387 -2.10 6.86 -10.26
N LEU A 388 -1.23 6.36 -9.38
CA LEU A 388 -1.31 6.61 -7.94
C LEU A 388 -1.08 8.09 -7.62
N LEU A 389 -2.05 8.70 -6.96
CA LEU A 389 -1.97 10.05 -6.42
C LEU A 389 -1.67 10.03 -4.91
N ASP A 390 -2.46 9.29 -4.13
CA ASP A 390 -2.35 9.20 -2.67
C ASP A 390 -2.97 7.89 -2.17
N VAL A 391 -3.02 7.71 -0.85
CA VAL A 391 -3.68 6.61 -0.17
C VAL A 391 -4.56 7.17 0.94
N TYR A 392 -5.83 6.79 0.98
CA TYR A 392 -6.73 7.08 2.09
C TYR A 392 -6.77 5.88 3.03
N SER A 393 -6.45 6.10 4.30
CA SER A 393 -6.37 5.07 5.34
C SER A 393 -7.42 5.30 6.43
N ARG A 394 -7.85 4.24 7.12
CA ARG A 394 -8.79 4.38 8.25
C ARG A 394 -8.31 5.38 9.30
N SER A 395 -6.99 5.49 9.51
CA SER A 395 -6.42 6.45 10.46
C SER A 395 -6.66 7.90 10.06
N ASP A 396 -6.85 8.20 8.78
CA ASP A 396 -7.04 9.58 8.31
C ASP A 396 -8.37 10.16 8.77
N ILE A 397 -9.32 9.31 9.18
CA ILE A 397 -10.60 9.76 9.75
C ILE A 397 -10.42 10.61 11.02
N THR A 398 -9.35 10.38 11.78
CA THR A 398 -9.09 11.16 13.01
C THR A 398 -8.83 12.62 12.72
N ALA A 399 -8.39 12.98 11.50
CA ALA A 399 -8.20 14.38 11.10
C ALA A 399 -9.49 15.20 11.12
N LEU A 400 -10.64 14.55 11.04
CA LEU A 400 -11.94 15.22 11.17
C LEU A 400 -12.19 15.78 12.58
N ALA A 401 -11.42 15.34 13.58
CA ALA A 401 -11.47 15.92 14.93
C ALA A 401 -10.86 17.32 14.98
N LYS A 402 -10.02 17.70 13.99
CA LYS A 402 -9.45 19.03 13.88
C LYS A 402 -10.56 20.06 13.77
N ASP A 403 -10.53 21.08 14.61
CA ASP A 403 -11.50 22.19 14.63
C ASP A 403 -12.96 21.71 14.66
N LYS A 404 -13.24 20.51 15.18
CA LYS A 404 -14.58 19.88 15.25
C LYS A 404 -15.26 19.77 13.89
N ILE A 405 -14.50 19.57 12.83
CA ILE A 405 -15.00 19.55 11.45
C ILE A 405 -16.13 18.52 11.28
N TYR A 406 -16.05 17.37 11.97
CA TYR A 406 -17.06 16.32 11.93
C TYR A 406 -18.49 16.78 12.29
N THR A 407 -18.66 17.91 13.01
CA THR A 407 -19.99 18.46 13.36
C THR A 407 -20.66 19.24 12.23
N HIS A 408 -19.89 19.67 11.24
CA HIS A 408 -20.37 20.57 10.18
C HIS A 408 -20.23 19.98 8.78
N ILE A 409 -19.73 18.75 8.66
CA ILE A 409 -19.52 18.14 7.35
C ILE A 409 -20.74 17.34 6.90
N ASN A 410 -21.06 17.47 5.62
CA ASN A 410 -21.90 16.51 4.91
C ASN A 410 -20.97 15.45 4.29
N LEU A 411 -21.10 14.19 4.73
CA LEU A 411 -20.28 13.07 4.25
C LEU A 411 -20.46 12.79 2.75
N GLU A 412 -21.65 13.13 2.20
CA GLU A 412 -21.96 12.94 0.79
C GLU A 412 -21.42 14.09 -0.09
N GLU A 413 -21.09 15.23 0.49
CA GLU A 413 -20.57 16.39 -0.24
C GLU A 413 -19.05 16.52 -0.13
N MET A 414 -18.47 16.10 1.01
CA MET A 414 -17.03 16.17 1.23
C MET A 414 -16.30 15.18 0.34
N THR A 415 -15.37 15.68 -0.48
CA THR A 415 -14.51 14.82 -1.30
C THR A 415 -13.33 14.25 -0.51
N ILE A 416 -12.80 13.11 -0.97
CA ILE A 416 -11.60 12.49 -0.38
C ILE A 416 -10.41 13.44 -0.44
N HIS A 417 -10.28 14.22 -1.50
CA HIS A 417 -9.21 15.20 -1.60
C HIS A 417 -9.30 16.26 -0.49
N GLN A 418 -10.48 16.78 -0.22
CA GLN A 418 -10.70 17.71 0.89
C GLN A 418 -10.42 17.06 2.25
N ALA A 419 -10.89 15.83 2.47
CA ALA A 419 -10.65 15.10 3.71
C ALA A 419 -9.14 14.86 3.97
N LEU A 420 -8.34 14.60 2.94
CA LEU A 420 -6.88 14.46 3.05
C LEU A 420 -6.19 15.79 3.40
N GLN A 421 -6.66 16.89 2.86
CA GLN A 421 -6.10 18.22 3.15
C GLN A 421 -6.23 18.60 4.63
N LEU A 422 -7.27 18.13 5.33
CA LEU A 422 -7.45 18.37 6.77
C LEU A 422 -6.34 17.73 7.61
N GLY A 423 -5.83 16.58 7.19
CA GLY A 423 -4.74 15.87 7.87
C GLY A 423 -3.35 16.41 7.54
N GLN A 424 -3.24 17.35 6.61
CA GLN A 424 -1.95 17.95 6.27
C GLN A 424 -1.73 19.19 7.15
N GLU A 425 -0.67 19.16 7.99
CA GLU A 425 -0.25 20.32 8.76
C GLU A 425 0.30 21.40 7.80
N PRO A 426 -0.15 22.69 7.91
CA PRO A 426 0.34 23.76 7.05
C PRO A 426 1.81 24.12 7.28
N TYR A 427 2.46 23.55 8.27
CA TYR A 427 3.83 23.87 8.71
C TYR A 427 4.81 22.69 8.60
N VAL A 428 4.86 21.99 7.47
CA VAL A 428 6.09 21.25 7.14
C VAL A 428 6.91 22.09 6.17
N SER A 429 7.36 23.24 6.69
CA SER A 429 8.45 24.01 6.10
C SER A 429 9.77 23.32 6.39
N GLN A 430 10.54 23.16 5.32
CA GLN A 430 11.95 22.77 5.26
C GLN A 430 12.27 21.28 5.46
N GLY A 431 12.22 20.54 4.37
CA GLY A 431 13.18 19.45 4.12
C GLY A 431 12.71 18.02 4.36
N GLY A 432 11.46 17.77 4.70
CA GLY A 432 10.96 16.41 4.87
C GLY A 432 9.52 16.29 4.42
N THR A 433 9.27 16.06 3.13
CA THR A 433 8.00 15.51 2.69
C THR A 433 7.87 14.13 3.32
N THR A 434 7.07 14.02 4.38
CA THR A 434 6.61 12.72 4.88
C THR A 434 5.82 12.08 3.76
N GLN A 435 6.50 11.24 3.00
CA GLN A 435 5.90 10.52 1.88
C GLN A 435 4.81 9.58 2.42
N ARG A 436 3.55 9.99 2.32
CA ARG A 436 2.39 9.21 2.76
C ARG A 436 2.24 7.92 1.97
N CYS A 437 2.59 7.95 0.67
CA CYS A 437 2.51 6.83 -0.23
C CYS A 437 3.86 6.14 -0.38
N HIS A 438 3.93 4.88 0.05
CA HIS A 438 5.06 4.02 -0.21
C HIS A 438 4.73 3.08 -1.35
N MET A 439 5.56 3.12 -2.38
CA MET A 439 5.37 2.34 -3.61
C MET A 439 6.45 1.26 -3.75
N CYS A 440 6.13 0.20 -4.47
CA CYS A 440 7.09 -0.77 -4.96
C CYS A 440 6.69 -1.21 -6.38
N LEU A 441 7.65 -1.84 -7.07
CA LEU A 441 7.41 -2.43 -8.38
C LEU A 441 7.04 -3.92 -8.19
N ARG A 442 6.31 -4.48 -9.14
CA ARG A 442 6.00 -5.92 -9.15
C ARG A 442 7.24 -6.82 -9.20
N SER A 443 8.35 -6.29 -9.74
CA SER A 443 9.65 -6.96 -9.82
C SER A 443 10.51 -6.80 -8.56
N ASP A 444 10.11 -5.92 -7.62
CA ASP A 444 10.85 -5.75 -6.36
C ASP A 444 10.83 -7.07 -5.56
N SER A 445 11.95 -7.42 -4.96
CA SER A 445 12.06 -8.63 -4.14
C SER A 445 11.24 -8.51 -2.84
N LEU A 446 10.82 -9.64 -2.30
CA LEU A 446 10.13 -9.69 -1.01
C LEU A 446 10.92 -8.96 0.08
N HIS A 447 12.24 -9.12 0.11
CA HIS A 447 13.13 -8.42 1.05
C HIS A 447 12.97 -6.90 0.97
N LYS A 448 13.04 -6.35 -0.25
CA LYS A 448 12.89 -4.89 -0.48
C LYS A 448 11.52 -4.37 -0.06
N VAL A 449 10.47 -5.15 -0.29
CA VAL A 449 9.10 -4.83 0.14
C VAL A 449 9.00 -4.88 1.66
N MET A 450 9.56 -5.90 2.31
CA MET A 450 9.59 -6.03 3.77
C MET A 450 10.37 -4.89 4.42
N GLU A 451 11.52 -4.48 3.90
CA GLU A 451 12.30 -3.34 4.40
C GLU A 451 11.51 -2.02 4.32
N ARG A 452 10.73 -1.81 3.24
CA ARG A 452 9.84 -0.64 3.13
C ARG A 452 8.72 -0.69 4.17
N LEU A 453 8.11 -1.85 4.37
CA LEU A 453 7.05 -2.07 5.37
C LEU A 453 7.57 -2.00 6.82
N ALA A 454 8.86 -2.25 7.03
CA ALA A 454 9.51 -2.14 8.34
C ALA A 454 9.81 -0.69 8.75
N LYS A 455 9.68 0.30 7.85
CA LYS A 455 9.85 1.71 8.20
C LYS A 455 8.76 2.16 9.16
N PRO A 456 9.07 3.06 10.12
CA PRO A 456 8.08 3.59 11.05
C PRO A 456 6.86 4.19 10.32
N GLY A 457 5.66 3.88 10.76
CA GLY A 457 4.42 4.39 10.18
C GLY A 457 3.95 3.70 8.90
N VAL A 458 4.81 2.92 8.21
CA VAL A 458 4.46 2.23 6.97
C VAL A 458 3.78 0.90 7.28
N ARG A 459 2.51 0.79 6.96
CA ARG A 459 1.74 -0.45 7.18
C ARG A 459 1.45 -1.20 5.89
N ARG A 460 1.63 -0.55 4.73
CA ARG A 460 1.43 -1.11 3.39
C ARG A 460 2.23 -0.37 2.34
N VAL A 461 2.42 -1.04 1.22
CA VAL A 461 3.01 -0.47 0.01
C VAL A 461 2.07 -0.70 -1.16
N VAL A 462 1.97 0.27 -2.05
CA VAL A 462 1.20 0.16 -3.29
C VAL A 462 2.13 -0.35 -4.38
N ILE A 463 1.70 -1.37 -5.10
CA ILE A 463 2.45 -1.91 -6.22
C ILE A 463 2.04 -1.11 -7.45
N VAL A 464 3.03 -0.54 -8.11
CA VAL A 464 2.80 0.32 -9.28
C VAL A 464 3.63 -0.13 -10.46
N GLU A 465 3.15 0.21 -11.64
CA GLU A 465 3.90 0.08 -12.87
C GLU A 465 4.99 1.14 -12.95
N ALA A 466 6.17 0.75 -13.41
CA ALA A 466 7.28 1.67 -13.60
C ALA A 466 6.94 2.74 -14.67
N GLY A 467 7.25 3.99 -14.38
CA GLY A 467 7.00 5.13 -15.25
C GLY A 467 5.61 5.74 -15.15
N SER A 468 4.56 4.98 -15.40
CA SER A 468 3.16 5.47 -15.35
C SER A 468 2.63 5.66 -13.94
N LYS A 469 3.22 5.01 -12.93
CA LYS A 469 2.70 4.87 -11.56
C LYS A 469 1.29 4.25 -11.47
N ARG A 470 0.85 3.58 -12.53
CA ARG A 470 -0.44 2.92 -12.56
C ARG A 470 -0.50 1.84 -11.48
N VAL A 471 -1.56 1.84 -10.70
CA VAL A 471 -1.72 0.91 -9.58
C VAL A 471 -1.98 -0.50 -10.09
N GLU A 472 -1.16 -1.46 -9.68
CA GLU A 472 -1.27 -2.88 -10.01
C GLU A 472 -1.71 -3.73 -8.80
N GLY A 473 -1.46 -3.27 -7.59
CA GLY A 473 -1.82 -4.00 -6.38
C GLY A 473 -1.46 -3.25 -5.10
N ILE A 474 -1.72 -3.90 -3.98
CA ILE A 474 -1.36 -3.42 -2.63
C ILE A 474 -0.93 -4.60 -1.76
N VAL A 475 0.10 -4.40 -0.97
CA VAL A 475 0.61 -5.37 0.00
C VAL A 475 0.68 -4.75 1.38
N SER A 476 0.12 -5.44 2.37
CA SER A 476 0.16 -5.05 3.78
C SER A 476 1.14 -5.93 4.57
N VAL A 477 1.50 -5.46 5.76
CA VAL A 477 2.29 -6.27 6.71
C VAL A 477 1.57 -7.58 7.06
N GLY A 478 0.24 -7.56 7.14
CA GLY A 478 -0.57 -8.77 7.39
C GLY A 478 -0.44 -9.80 6.28
N ASP A 479 -0.35 -9.38 5.01
CA ASP A 479 -0.19 -10.30 3.87
C ASP A 479 1.17 -10.99 3.91
N ILE A 480 2.22 -10.24 4.29
CA ILE A 480 3.56 -10.80 4.47
C ILE A 480 3.53 -11.93 5.51
N PHE A 481 2.97 -11.67 6.70
CA PHE A 481 2.98 -12.70 7.76
C PHE A 481 2.03 -13.87 7.46
N ARG A 482 0.88 -13.66 6.80
CA ARG A 482 0.05 -14.78 6.34
C ARG A 482 0.83 -15.68 5.38
N PHE A 483 1.58 -15.09 4.47
CA PHE A 483 2.41 -15.83 3.52
C PHE A 483 3.60 -16.53 4.19
N LEU A 484 4.28 -15.89 5.15
CA LEU A 484 5.45 -16.46 5.82
C LEU A 484 5.09 -17.58 6.81
N LEU A 485 3.89 -17.55 7.38
CA LEU A 485 3.41 -18.52 8.39
C LEU A 485 2.38 -19.52 7.83
N SER A 486 2.12 -19.50 6.51
CA SER A 486 1.24 -20.46 5.83
C SER A 486 1.86 -21.84 5.68
#